data_0837de4832e1d41934e2fb74deacab90
#
_entry.id   0837de4832e1d41934e2fb74deacab90
#
_cell.length_a   1.000
_cell.length_b   1.000
_cell.length_c   1.000
_cell.angle_alpha   90.00
_cell.angle_beta   90.00
_cell.angle_gamma   90.00
#
_symmetry.space_group_name_H-M   'P 1'
#
loop_
_entity.id
_entity.type
_entity.pdbx_description
1 polymer ?
#
loop_
_entity_poly.entity_id
_entity_poly.type
_entity_poly.pdbx_seq_one_letter_code
_entity_poly.pdbx_strand_id
1 'polypeptide(L)'
;MKRNIVYSGIIAMLTYCLWGCEEEKTLQYVNNPAINFTGGTGLFSFIATPDLADTVLTVGLEIMGYAADVDREVNVEVLQDSTTAIDYELLTPTIIEKGKYTGQVKVRVKNTPLLKEKEVRLWLVLKESDDFSVGVSGMNQSILKWSNRLIQPANWRWLRYYFGTYSTRFYEFIIEVTGRTEFPYNHPDASLEPMGVDEVEAWANMVRDALDKYNATHDDVLRHDDGDAKGQPVVIP
;
A
#
# COMPACT_ATOMS: atom_id res chain seq x y z
N MET A 1 -35.81 -68.11 38.24
CA MET A 1 -35.46 -68.02 36.80
C MET A 1 -35.78 -66.70 36.14
N LYS A 2 -36.87 -65.99 36.44
CA LYS A 2 -37.22 -64.69 35.74
C LYS A 2 -36.29 -63.50 36.08
N ARG A 3 -35.62 -63.47 37.23
CA ARG A 3 -34.77 -62.35 37.67
C ARG A 3 -33.41 -62.31 36.97
N ASN A 4 -32.86 -63.46 36.59
CA ASN A 4 -31.55 -63.50 35.86
C ASN A 4 -31.66 -63.17 34.40
N ILE A 5 -32.84 -63.32 33.77
CA ILE A 5 -33.07 -62.92 32.36
C ILE A 5 -33.13 -61.42 32.20
N VAL A 6 -33.66 -60.69 33.19
CA VAL A 6 -33.75 -59.24 33.18
C VAL A 6 -32.34 -58.59 33.27
N TYR A 7 -31.46 -59.15 34.14
CA TYR A 7 -30.08 -58.65 34.25
C TYR A 7 -29.24 -58.94 32.99
N SER A 8 -29.47 -60.11 32.34
CA SER A 8 -28.79 -60.43 31.08
C SER A 8 -29.20 -59.54 29.95
N GLY A 9 -30.47 -59.07 29.88
CA GLY A 9 -30.97 -58.13 28.88
C GLY A 9 -30.42 -56.73 29.08
N ILE A 10 -30.27 -56.28 30.33
CA ILE A 10 -29.72 -54.94 30.66
C ILE A 10 -28.23 -54.88 30.33
N ILE A 11 -27.47 -55.94 30.62
CA ILE A 11 -26.03 -56.01 30.31
C ILE A 11 -25.81 -56.05 28.78
N ALA A 12 -26.62 -56.77 28.03
CA ALA A 12 -26.55 -56.81 26.56
C ALA A 12 -26.92 -55.45 25.92
N MET A 13 -27.85 -54.71 26.52
CA MET A 13 -28.25 -53.39 26.04
C MET A 13 -27.17 -52.31 26.33
N LEU A 14 -26.46 -52.43 27.46
CA LEU A 14 -25.36 -51.54 27.83
C LEU A 14 -24.09 -51.74 26.95
N THR A 15 -23.84 -52.96 26.49
CA THR A 15 -22.72 -53.26 25.60
C THR A 15 -22.95 -52.75 24.16
N TYR A 16 -24.21 -52.61 23.73
CA TYR A 16 -24.53 -52.08 22.40
C TYR A 16 -24.34 -50.55 22.31
N CYS A 17 -24.42 -49.83 23.43
CA CYS A 17 -24.22 -48.38 23.48
C CYS A 17 -22.75 -47.94 23.43
N LEU A 18 -21.80 -48.86 23.55
CA LEU A 18 -20.36 -48.51 23.53
C LEU A 18 -19.69 -48.63 22.17
N TRP A 19 -20.42 -49.04 21.13
CA TRP A 19 -19.89 -49.16 19.78
C TRP A 19 -20.30 -48.01 18.81
N GLY A 20 -20.82 -46.93 19.33
CA GLY A 20 -21.38 -45.83 18.57
C GLY A 20 -20.57 -44.53 18.57
N CYS A 21 -19.26 -44.57 18.79
CA CYS A 21 -18.38 -43.45 18.45
C CYS A 21 -17.54 -43.82 17.22
N GLU A 22 -18.11 -43.71 16.03
CA GLU A 22 -17.29 -43.41 14.88
C GLU A 22 -16.72 -42.00 15.10
N GLU A 23 -15.40 -41.89 15.20
CA GLU A 23 -14.74 -40.61 15.07
C GLU A 23 -15.17 -40.05 13.70
N GLU A 24 -16.03 -39.03 13.74
CA GLU A 24 -16.24 -38.22 12.56
C GLU A 24 -14.85 -37.76 12.09
N LYS A 25 -14.39 -38.28 10.98
CA LYS A 25 -13.21 -37.75 10.30
C LYS A 25 -13.49 -36.29 10.08
N THR A 26 -12.90 -35.44 10.92
CA THR A 26 -12.88 -34.00 10.67
C THR A 26 -12.46 -33.83 9.23
N LEU A 27 -13.33 -33.28 8.40
CA LEU A 27 -13.00 -32.96 7.01
C LEU A 27 -11.82 -32.03 7.07
N GLN A 28 -10.60 -32.56 6.95
CA GLN A 28 -9.42 -31.78 6.78
C GLN A 28 -9.57 -31.05 5.43
N TYR A 29 -9.65 -29.74 5.49
CA TYR A 29 -9.61 -28.90 4.30
C TYR A 29 -8.24 -29.09 3.65
N VAL A 30 -8.19 -29.88 2.59
CA VAL A 30 -6.94 -30.33 1.90
C VAL A 30 -6.61 -29.40 0.72
N ASN A 31 -7.11 -28.18 0.68
CA ASN A 31 -6.69 -27.25 -0.35
C ASN A 31 -5.49 -26.43 0.13
N ASN A 32 -4.59 -26.14 -0.80
CA ASN A 32 -3.52 -25.20 -0.54
C ASN A 32 -4.11 -23.89 0.01
N PRO A 33 -3.48 -23.28 1.01
CA PRO A 33 -3.90 -21.98 1.48
C PRO A 33 -3.90 -20.97 0.34
N ALA A 34 -4.82 -20.03 0.37
CA ALA A 34 -4.89 -18.99 -0.64
C ALA A 34 -4.01 -17.80 -0.23
N ILE A 35 -3.49 -17.08 -1.23
CA ILE A 35 -2.66 -15.88 -1.04
C ILE A 35 -3.34 -14.66 -1.67
N ASN A 36 -3.31 -13.53 -0.96
CA ASN A 36 -3.84 -12.23 -1.39
C ASN A 36 -2.79 -11.14 -1.24
N PHE A 37 -2.92 -10.09 -2.04
CA PHE A 37 -2.30 -8.80 -1.71
C PHE A 37 -3.11 -8.10 -0.61
N THR A 38 -2.43 -7.42 0.32
CA THR A 38 -3.07 -6.64 1.39
C THR A 38 -3.33 -5.18 1.00
N GLY A 39 -2.86 -4.75 -0.18
CA GLY A 39 -3.06 -3.41 -0.71
C GLY A 39 -3.24 -3.41 -2.22
N GLY A 40 -4.16 -2.57 -2.72
CA GLY A 40 -4.49 -2.51 -4.16
C GLY A 40 -3.56 -1.62 -4.98
N THR A 41 -3.23 -0.41 -4.48
CA THR A 41 -2.38 0.54 -5.20
C THR A 41 -1.42 1.23 -4.24
N GLY A 42 -0.12 1.10 -4.51
CA GLY A 42 0.93 1.84 -3.83
C GLY A 42 1.38 3.03 -4.68
N LEU A 43 1.59 4.19 -4.05
CA LEU A 43 2.10 5.41 -4.66
C LEU A 43 3.44 5.78 -4.05
N PHE A 44 4.40 6.16 -4.89
CA PHE A 44 5.70 6.66 -4.44
C PHE A 44 6.17 7.82 -5.32
N SER A 45 6.86 8.78 -4.71
CA SER A 45 7.48 9.88 -5.46
C SER A 45 8.93 10.08 -5.02
N PHE A 46 9.85 10.11 -5.98
CA PHE A 46 11.26 10.43 -5.75
C PHE A 46 11.49 11.91 -5.42
N ILE A 47 10.50 12.78 -5.58
CA ILE A 47 10.67 14.22 -5.37
C ILE A 47 11.08 14.57 -3.94
N ALA A 48 10.62 13.77 -2.96
CA ALA A 48 11.00 13.92 -1.55
C ALA A 48 12.45 13.48 -1.27
N THR A 49 13.04 12.73 -2.19
CA THR A 49 14.39 12.17 -2.10
C THR A 49 15.09 12.26 -3.46
N PRO A 50 15.36 13.48 -3.98
CA PRO A 50 15.82 13.69 -5.35
C PRO A 50 17.18 13.04 -5.65
N ASP A 51 18.03 12.90 -4.64
CA ASP A 51 19.37 12.28 -4.74
C ASP A 51 19.33 10.74 -4.72
N LEU A 52 18.16 10.14 -4.49
CA LEU A 52 18.01 8.70 -4.45
C LEU A 52 17.96 8.14 -5.87
N ALA A 53 18.96 7.33 -6.23
CA ALA A 53 19.05 6.72 -7.56
C ALA A 53 18.03 5.57 -7.74
N ASP A 54 17.76 4.83 -6.68
CA ASP A 54 16.77 3.75 -6.64
C ASP A 54 16.20 3.55 -5.24
N THR A 55 15.08 2.83 -5.14
CA THR A 55 14.49 2.42 -3.86
C THR A 55 13.78 1.09 -4.01
N VAL A 56 13.44 0.45 -2.87
CA VAL A 56 12.65 -0.78 -2.85
C VAL A 56 11.25 -0.47 -2.36
N LEU A 57 10.28 -0.63 -3.26
CA LEU A 57 8.87 -0.57 -2.93
C LEU A 57 8.38 -1.96 -2.49
N THR A 58 7.44 -1.99 -1.55
CA THR A 58 6.90 -3.24 -1.02
C THR A 58 5.39 -3.30 -1.18
N VAL A 59 4.88 -4.50 -1.47
CA VAL A 59 3.45 -4.81 -1.44
C VAL A 59 3.22 -5.94 -0.46
N GLY A 60 2.33 -5.74 0.49
CA GLY A 60 2.02 -6.75 1.50
C GLY A 60 1.27 -7.95 0.90
N LEU A 61 1.53 -9.12 1.49
CA LEU A 61 0.86 -10.38 1.21
C LEU A 61 0.24 -10.92 2.49
N GLU A 62 -0.89 -11.60 2.38
CA GLU A 62 -1.58 -12.28 3.47
C GLU A 62 -2.10 -13.63 3.02
N ILE A 63 -1.93 -14.64 3.89
CA ILE A 63 -2.42 -15.99 3.67
C ILE A 63 -3.84 -16.12 4.21
N MET A 64 -4.71 -16.71 3.40
CA MET A 64 -6.00 -17.23 3.84
C MET A 64 -5.88 -18.75 4.04
N GLY A 65 -5.73 -19.16 5.29
CA GLY A 65 -5.52 -20.56 5.65
C GLY A 65 -4.61 -20.72 6.86
N TYR A 66 -3.71 -21.67 6.82
CA TYR A 66 -2.81 -22.01 7.92
C TYR A 66 -1.35 -21.62 7.62
N ALA A 67 -0.62 -21.27 8.66
CA ALA A 67 0.83 -21.13 8.60
C ALA A 67 1.50 -22.51 8.50
N ALA A 68 2.61 -22.61 7.79
CA ALA A 68 3.38 -23.84 7.66
C ALA A 68 4.65 -23.82 8.51
N ASP A 69 5.20 -25.00 8.77
CA ASP A 69 6.47 -25.18 9.48
C ASP A 69 7.70 -25.03 8.58
N VAL A 70 7.50 -24.62 7.33
CA VAL A 70 8.52 -24.38 6.32
C VAL A 70 8.27 -23.04 5.62
N ASP A 71 9.30 -22.48 5.03
CA ASP A 71 9.18 -21.34 4.13
C ASP A 71 8.43 -21.76 2.86
N ARG A 72 7.56 -20.89 2.35
CA ARG A 72 6.74 -21.16 1.17
C ARG A 72 6.92 -20.06 0.13
N GLU A 73 7.03 -20.46 -1.13
CA GLU A 73 7.25 -19.54 -2.23
C GLU A 73 5.92 -19.07 -2.83
N VAL A 74 5.83 -17.74 -3.06
CA VAL A 74 4.70 -17.09 -3.71
C VAL A 74 5.07 -16.78 -5.15
N ASN A 75 4.24 -17.24 -6.10
CA ASN A 75 4.43 -16.94 -7.50
C ASN A 75 3.79 -15.58 -7.85
N VAL A 76 4.64 -14.61 -8.17
CA VAL A 76 4.24 -13.24 -8.55
C VAL A 76 4.74 -12.95 -9.95
N GLU A 77 3.84 -12.54 -10.82
CA GLU A 77 4.15 -12.16 -12.19
C GLU A 77 3.82 -10.69 -12.46
N VAL A 78 4.43 -10.13 -13.49
CA VAL A 78 4.13 -8.80 -14.00
C VAL A 78 3.18 -8.92 -15.20
N LEU A 79 2.05 -8.22 -15.12
CA LEU A 79 1.11 -8.11 -16.24
C LEU A 79 1.64 -7.06 -17.23
N GLN A 80 2.39 -7.51 -18.24
CA GLN A 80 3.14 -6.65 -19.16
C GLN A 80 2.22 -5.68 -19.93
N ASP A 81 1.08 -6.14 -20.44
CA ASP A 81 0.13 -5.32 -21.22
C ASP A 81 -0.45 -4.13 -20.44
N SER A 82 -0.43 -4.19 -19.10
CA SER A 82 -0.93 -3.13 -18.21
C SER A 82 0.18 -2.33 -17.55
N THR A 83 1.43 -2.76 -17.70
CA THR A 83 2.62 -2.14 -17.11
C THR A 83 3.19 -1.08 -18.05
N THR A 84 3.51 0.11 -17.52
CA THR A 84 4.20 1.19 -18.26
C THR A 84 5.61 1.44 -17.75
N ALA A 85 5.98 0.81 -16.64
CA ALA A 85 7.31 0.86 -16.08
C ALA A 85 8.29 0.02 -16.92
N ILE A 86 9.51 0.54 -17.11
CA ILE A 86 10.59 -0.13 -17.85
C ILE A 86 11.85 -0.35 -17.00
N ASP A 87 12.02 0.45 -15.95
CA ASP A 87 13.22 0.46 -15.10
C ASP A 87 12.89 -0.03 -13.69
N TYR A 88 12.57 -1.32 -13.58
CA TYR A 88 12.27 -1.99 -12.32
C TYR A 88 12.92 -3.39 -12.29
N GLU A 89 13.05 -3.93 -11.07
CA GLU A 89 13.49 -5.30 -10.81
C GLU A 89 12.59 -5.93 -9.74
N LEU A 90 11.87 -6.99 -10.10
CA LEU A 90 11.13 -7.80 -9.13
C LEU A 90 12.15 -8.66 -8.35
N LEU A 91 12.26 -8.43 -7.05
CA LEU A 91 13.22 -9.14 -6.20
C LEU A 91 12.64 -10.51 -5.82
N THR A 92 13.14 -11.55 -6.50
CA THR A 92 12.73 -12.94 -6.29
C THR A 92 13.80 -13.73 -5.53
N PRO A 93 13.43 -14.82 -4.83
CA PRO A 93 12.08 -15.33 -4.61
C PRO A 93 11.26 -14.49 -3.62
N THR A 94 9.91 -14.49 -3.77
CA THR A 94 8.98 -13.95 -2.79
C THR A 94 8.60 -15.05 -1.82
N ILE A 95 8.92 -14.89 -0.53
CA ILE A 95 8.77 -15.94 0.47
C ILE A 95 7.81 -15.50 1.58
N ILE A 96 6.93 -16.42 1.99
CA ILE A 96 6.26 -16.37 3.28
C ILE A 96 7.06 -17.25 4.24
N GLU A 97 7.70 -16.63 5.21
CA GLU A 97 8.55 -17.33 6.17
C GLU A 97 7.75 -18.33 7.02
N LYS A 98 8.42 -19.38 7.45
CA LYS A 98 7.90 -20.37 8.39
C LYS A 98 7.14 -19.71 9.55
N GLY A 99 5.93 -20.19 9.82
CA GLY A 99 5.07 -19.73 10.92
C GLY A 99 4.45 -18.34 10.72
N LYS A 100 4.66 -17.69 9.57
CA LYS A 100 4.08 -16.38 9.25
C LYS A 100 2.80 -16.52 8.41
N TYR A 101 1.91 -15.56 8.58
CA TYR A 101 0.69 -15.39 7.77
C TYR A 101 0.83 -14.25 6.76
N THR A 102 1.90 -13.49 6.84
CA THR A 102 2.15 -12.33 6.00
C THR A 102 3.53 -12.38 5.39
N GLY A 103 3.68 -11.71 4.24
CA GLY A 103 4.95 -11.51 3.56
C GLY A 103 4.93 -10.24 2.75
N GLN A 104 5.93 -10.05 1.92
CA GLN A 104 6.04 -8.86 1.08
C GLN A 104 6.65 -9.20 -0.28
N VAL A 105 6.02 -8.70 -1.34
CA VAL A 105 6.65 -8.58 -2.64
C VAL A 105 7.53 -7.34 -2.59
N LYS A 106 8.76 -7.46 -3.05
CA LYS A 106 9.75 -6.36 -3.10
C LYS A 106 10.09 -6.04 -4.54
N VAL A 107 10.01 -4.78 -4.89
CA VAL A 107 10.34 -4.30 -6.23
C VAL A 107 11.34 -3.16 -6.10
N ARG A 108 12.53 -3.32 -6.68
CA ARG A 108 13.48 -2.22 -6.84
C ARG A 108 13.05 -1.37 -8.03
N VAL A 109 12.90 -0.07 -7.82
CA VAL A 109 12.52 0.90 -8.83
C VAL A 109 13.60 1.97 -8.95
N LYS A 110 13.88 2.43 -10.18
CA LYS A 110 14.93 3.42 -10.44
C LYS A 110 14.35 4.80 -10.66
N ASN A 111 15.08 5.81 -10.18
CA ASN A 111 14.80 7.21 -10.47
C ASN A 111 15.40 7.58 -11.83
N THR A 112 14.56 7.61 -12.85
CA THR A 112 14.99 7.90 -14.24
C THR A 112 14.46 9.24 -14.71
N PRO A 113 15.09 9.89 -15.72
CA PRO A 113 14.58 11.15 -16.28
C PRO A 113 13.13 11.10 -16.76
N LEU A 114 12.66 9.92 -17.22
CA LEU A 114 11.28 9.71 -17.64
C LEU A 114 10.25 10.01 -16.54
N LEU A 115 10.62 9.79 -15.28
CA LEU A 115 9.74 10.01 -14.13
C LEU A 115 9.46 11.50 -13.87
N LYS A 116 10.28 12.41 -14.39
CA LYS A 116 10.00 13.85 -14.38
C LYS A 116 8.88 14.24 -15.33
N GLU A 117 8.69 13.46 -16.39
CA GLU A 117 7.69 13.73 -17.42
C GLU A 117 6.35 13.05 -17.11
N LYS A 118 6.39 11.81 -16.58
CA LYS A 118 5.18 11.01 -16.35
C LYS A 118 5.33 10.04 -15.17
N GLU A 119 4.20 9.74 -14.57
CA GLU A 119 4.04 8.61 -13.65
C GLU A 119 4.11 7.30 -14.44
N VAL A 120 4.78 6.31 -13.89
CA VAL A 120 4.79 4.94 -14.42
C VAL A 120 4.09 4.00 -13.44
N ARG A 121 3.61 2.87 -13.96
CA ARG A 121 2.94 1.84 -13.17
C ARG A 121 3.48 0.47 -13.48
N LEU A 122 3.55 -0.35 -12.45
CA LEU A 122 3.84 -1.78 -12.50
C LEU A 122 2.62 -2.55 -11.99
N TRP A 123 2.11 -3.45 -12.79
CA TRP A 123 0.96 -4.27 -12.44
C TRP A 123 1.42 -5.67 -12.05
N LEU A 124 1.22 -6.03 -10.78
CA LEU A 124 1.57 -7.32 -10.22
C LEU A 124 0.33 -8.22 -10.15
N VAL A 125 0.51 -9.50 -10.43
CA VAL A 125 -0.54 -10.52 -10.34
C VAL A 125 -0.02 -11.75 -9.62
N LEU A 126 -0.81 -12.28 -8.69
CA LEU A 126 -0.55 -13.56 -8.03
C LEU A 126 -0.95 -14.70 -8.96
N LYS A 127 -0.11 -15.71 -9.02
CA LYS A 127 -0.34 -16.96 -9.74
C LYS A 127 -0.34 -18.13 -8.77
N GLU A 128 -0.97 -19.22 -9.20
CA GLU A 128 -0.90 -20.47 -8.46
C GLU A 128 0.55 -20.98 -8.37
N SER A 129 0.88 -21.57 -7.25
CA SER A 129 2.14 -22.25 -6.99
C SER A 129 1.86 -23.58 -6.31
N ASP A 130 2.89 -24.38 -6.07
CA ASP A 130 2.77 -25.63 -5.32
C ASP A 130 2.31 -25.36 -3.87
N ASP A 131 2.60 -24.18 -3.32
CA ASP A 131 2.34 -23.80 -1.95
C ASP A 131 1.02 -23.04 -1.75
N PHE A 132 0.53 -22.35 -2.80
CA PHE A 132 -0.59 -21.43 -2.70
C PHE A 132 -1.53 -21.47 -3.89
N SER A 133 -2.82 -21.47 -3.62
CA SER A 133 -3.84 -21.08 -4.59
C SER A 133 -4.00 -19.56 -4.63
N VAL A 134 -4.52 -19.04 -5.75
CA VAL A 134 -4.89 -17.63 -5.86
C VAL A 134 -6.12 -17.37 -4.99
N GLY A 135 -6.05 -16.28 -4.20
CA GLY A 135 -7.10 -15.92 -3.27
C GLY A 135 -8.30 -15.23 -3.91
N VAL A 136 -8.84 -14.24 -3.22
CA VAL A 136 -10.09 -13.56 -3.58
C VAL A 136 -9.90 -12.72 -4.85
N SER A 137 -10.86 -12.80 -5.77
CA SER A 137 -10.92 -11.94 -6.95
C SER A 137 -10.89 -10.46 -6.54
N GLY A 138 -10.00 -9.68 -7.17
CA GLY A 138 -9.74 -8.28 -6.82
C GLY A 138 -8.65 -8.07 -5.76
N MET A 139 -8.24 -9.12 -5.03
CA MET A 139 -7.08 -9.08 -4.13
C MET A 139 -5.89 -9.88 -4.67
N ASN A 140 -6.03 -10.42 -5.87
CA ASN A 140 -4.98 -11.15 -6.58
C ASN A 140 -4.12 -10.26 -7.48
N GLN A 141 -4.37 -8.96 -7.49
CA GLN A 141 -3.63 -7.97 -8.25
C GLN A 141 -3.27 -6.77 -7.38
N SER A 142 -2.13 -6.15 -7.67
CA SER A 142 -1.70 -4.92 -7.05
C SER A 142 -0.96 -4.04 -8.06
N ILE A 143 -1.07 -2.72 -7.88
CA ILE A 143 -0.46 -1.75 -8.78
C ILE A 143 0.51 -0.90 -7.96
N LEU A 144 1.77 -0.88 -8.35
CA LEU A 144 2.73 0.10 -7.88
C LEU A 144 2.84 1.22 -8.90
N LYS A 145 2.75 2.46 -8.43
CA LYS A 145 2.94 3.66 -9.23
C LYS A 145 4.02 4.52 -8.64
N TRP A 146 4.87 5.06 -9.48
CA TRP A 146 5.89 6.01 -9.03
C TRP A 146 6.21 7.05 -10.07
N SER A 147 6.69 8.18 -9.59
CA SER A 147 7.10 9.31 -10.41
C SER A 147 8.24 10.06 -9.73
N ASN A 148 8.86 10.99 -10.46
CA ASN A 148 9.69 12.04 -9.88
C ASN A 148 9.00 13.39 -10.09
N ARG A 149 7.68 13.41 -9.90
CA ARG A 149 6.82 14.58 -9.97
C ARG A 149 6.14 14.77 -8.63
N LEU A 150 5.97 16.01 -8.27
CA LEU A 150 5.14 16.35 -7.11
C LEU A 150 3.70 15.88 -7.37
N ILE A 151 3.20 15.09 -6.43
CA ILE A 151 1.80 14.70 -6.41
C ILE A 151 1.09 15.67 -5.47
N GLN A 152 -0.05 16.21 -5.94
CA GLN A 152 -0.88 17.04 -5.07
C GLN A 152 -1.27 16.26 -3.82
N PRO A 153 -0.99 16.77 -2.61
CA PRO A 153 -1.40 16.12 -1.37
C PRO A 153 -2.91 15.83 -1.33
N ALA A 154 -3.27 14.66 -0.82
CA ALA A 154 -4.67 14.21 -0.76
C ALA A 154 -5.57 15.15 0.06
N ASN A 155 -4.97 15.88 0.99
CA ASN A 155 -5.63 16.87 1.84
C ASN A 155 -5.54 18.31 1.30
N TRP A 156 -5.11 18.53 0.04
CA TRP A 156 -4.99 19.89 -0.51
C TRP A 156 -6.29 20.68 -0.45
N ARG A 157 -7.43 20.01 -0.50
CA ARG A 157 -8.75 20.65 -0.30
C ARG A 157 -8.86 21.45 1.02
N TRP A 158 -8.05 21.10 2.03
CA TRP A 158 -7.95 21.78 3.31
C TRP A 158 -6.77 22.75 3.33
N LEU A 159 -5.61 22.34 2.80
CA LEU A 159 -4.41 23.16 2.72
C LEU A 159 -4.59 24.40 1.85
N ARG A 160 -5.49 24.37 0.86
CA ARG A 160 -5.78 25.51 0.00
C ARG A 160 -6.27 26.76 0.75
N TYR A 161 -6.83 26.63 1.93
CA TYR A 161 -7.26 27.76 2.74
C TYR A 161 -6.08 28.52 3.37
N TYR A 162 -4.92 27.91 3.43
CA TYR A 162 -3.68 28.45 3.98
C TYR A 162 -2.66 28.79 2.90
N PHE A 163 -2.48 27.91 1.92
CA PHE A 163 -1.50 28.05 0.84
C PHE A 163 -2.10 28.58 -0.47
N GLY A 164 -3.39 28.42 -0.72
CA GLY A 164 -4.03 28.84 -1.96
C GLY A 164 -4.13 27.73 -3.01
N THR A 165 -4.13 28.11 -4.27
CA THR A 165 -4.30 27.17 -5.40
C THR A 165 -3.04 26.35 -5.60
N TYR A 166 -3.22 25.04 -5.81
CA TYR A 166 -2.12 24.12 -6.12
C TYR A 166 -1.59 24.34 -7.53
N SER A 167 -0.29 24.25 -7.68
CA SER A 167 0.41 23.87 -8.90
C SER A 167 1.72 23.16 -8.52
N THR A 168 2.29 22.41 -9.44
CA THR A 168 3.53 21.68 -9.20
C THR A 168 4.65 22.64 -8.79
N ARG A 169 4.87 23.72 -9.54
CA ARG A 169 5.92 24.72 -9.25
C ARG A 169 5.70 25.42 -7.91
N PHE A 170 4.45 25.74 -7.56
CA PHE A 170 4.16 26.35 -6.27
C PHE A 170 4.43 25.40 -5.11
N TYR A 171 4.08 24.11 -5.27
CA TYR A 171 4.36 23.14 -4.23
C TYR A 171 5.86 22.82 -4.08
N GLU A 172 6.62 22.83 -5.19
CA GLU A 172 8.09 22.85 -5.15
C GLU A 172 8.62 24.01 -4.31
N PHE A 173 8.10 25.21 -4.54
CA PHE A 173 8.48 26.38 -3.77
C PHE A 173 8.16 26.23 -2.26
N ILE A 174 7.00 25.69 -1.93
CA ILE A 174 6.66 25.38 -0.53
C ILE A 174 7.70 24.43 0.08
N ILE A 175 8.10 23.39 -0.63
CA ILE A 175 9.12 22.43 -0.16
C ILE A 175 10.48 23.09 -0.04
N GLU A 176 10.90 23.89 -1.01
CA GLU A 176 12.16 24.66 -0.98
C GLU A 176 12.24 25.55 0.27
N VAL A 177 11.15 26.21 0.62
CA VAL A 177 11.08 27.13 1.78
C VAL A 177 11.01 26.40 3.09
N THR A 178 10.19 25.34 3.18
CA THR A 178 9.86 24.69 4.45
C THR A 178 10.72 23.46 4.76
N GLY A 179 11.34 22.87 3.73
CA GLY A 179 12.00 21.58 3.83
C GLY A 179 11.04 20.40 4.06
N ARG A 180 9.72 20.62 3.94
CA ARG A 180 8.68 19.62 4.20
C ARG A 180 7.97 19.20 2.92
N THR A 181 7.75 17.91 2.78
CA THR A 181 7.00 17.31 1.66
C THR A 181 5.57 16.96 2.06
N GLU A 182 5.20 17.09 3.35
CA GLU A 182 3.89 16.74 3.87
C GLU A 182 3.43 17.72 4.94
N PHE A 183 2.14 18.06 4.89
CA PHE A 183 1.45 18.90 5.86
C PHE A 183 0.18 18.15 6.29
N PRO A 184 0.23 17.29 7.33
CA PRO A 184 -0.87 16.39 7.68
C PRO A 184 -2.02 17.08 8.44
N TYR A 185 -2.44 18.25 7.97
CA TYR A 185 -3.63 18.95 8.46
C TYR A 185 -4.89 18.36 7.81
N ASN A 186 -5.80 17.79 8.62
CA ASN A 186 -6.98 17.07 8.15
C ASN A 186 -6.63 16.03 7.05
N HIS A 187 -5.51 15.33 7.20
CA HIS A 187 -5.05 14.34 6.24
C HIS A 187 -5.86 13.04 6.37
N PRO A 188 -6.20 12.36 5.25
CA PRO A 188 -6.97 11.11 5.28
C PRO A 188 -6.18 9.91 5.81
N ASP A 189 -4.85 9.97 5.78
CA ASP A 189 -3.98 8.93 6.33
C ASP A 189 -3.81 9.14 7.84
N ALA A 190 -4.44 8.27 8.62
CA ALA A 190 -4.40 8.30 10.08
C ALA A 190 -3.06 7.81 10.69
N SER A 191 -2.13 7.31 9.87
CA SER A 191 -0.79 6.93 10.33
C SER A 191 0.15 8.12 10.49
N LEU A 192 -0.17 9.26 9.86
CA LEU A 192 0.57 10.50 9.99
C LEU A 192 0.20 11.23 11.27
N GLU A 193 1.19 11.77 11.96
CA GLU A 193 0.95 12.61 13.14
C GLU A 193 0.18 13.89 12.73
N PRO A 194 -1.00 14.15 13.31
CA PRO A 194 -1.83 15.27 12.88
C PRO A 194 -1.17 16.62 13.14
N MET A 195 -1.23 17.50 12.13
CA MET A 195 -0.81 18.90 12.26
C MET A 195 -1.96 19.77 12.76
N GLY A 196 -1.70 20.63 13.72
CA GLY A 196 -2.67 21.61 14.24
C GLY A 196 -2.90 22.80 13.30
N VAL A 197 -3.98 23.55 13.53
CA VAL A 197 -4.31 24.78 12.80
C VAL A 197 -3.18 25.80 12.92
N ASP A 198 -2.71 26.05 14.14
CA ASP A 198 -1.67 27.06 14.40
C ASP A 198 -0.35 26.70 13.70
N GLU A 199 -0.06 25.41 13.58
CA GLU A 199 1.15 24.93 12.91
C GLU A 199 1.08 25.10 11.40
N VAL A 200 -0.03 24.71 10.76
CA VAL A 200 -0.18 24.91 9.31
C VAL A 200 -0.20 26.40 8.94
N GLU A 201 -0.79 27.24 9.80
CA GLU A 201 -0.82 28.69 9.60
C GLU A 201 0.58 29.31 9.73
N ALA A 202 1.39 28.84 10.68
CA ALA A 202 2.78 29.25 10.81
C ALA A 202 3.62 28.92 9.57
N TRP A 203 3.44 27.71 9.01
CA TRP A 203 4.08 27.33 7.75
C TRP A 203 3.61 28.17 6.57
N ALA A 204 2.32 28.44 6.47
CA ALA A 204 1.78 29.29 5.40
C ALA A 204 2.33 30.72 5.48
N ASN A 205 2.46 31.28 6.68
CA ASN A 205 3.06 32.61 6.87
C ASN A 205 4.53 32.63 6.43
N MET A 206 5.30 31.59 6.78
CA MET A 206 6.70 31.45 6.35
C MET A 206 6.80 31.44 4.80
N VAL A 207 5.92 30.69 4.15
CA VAL A 207 5.89 30.58 2.66
C VAL A 207 5.45 31.92 2.04
N ARG A 208 4.50 32.64 2.66
CA ARG A 208 4.05 33.97 2.22
C ARG A 208 5.20 34.99 2.25
N ASP A 209 5.93 35.05 3.36
CA ASP A 209 7.09 35.94 3.51
C ASP A 209 8.19 35.60 2.48
N ALA A 210 8.42 34.33 2.23
CA ALA A 210 9.37 33.88 1.23
C ALA A 210 8.92 34.22 -0.20
N LEU A 211 7.61 34.10 -0.51
CA LEU A 211 7.03 34.46 -1.80
C LEU A 211 7.16 35.98 -2.06
N ASP A 212 6.87 36.81 -1.07
CA ASP A 212 7.04 38.26 -1.16
C ASP A 212 8.49 38.63 -1.46
N LYS A 213 9.43 37.99 -0.76
CA LYS A 213 10.86 38.18 -1.01
C LYS A 213 11.28 37.69 -2.40
N TYR A 214 10.79 36.55 -2.83
CA TYR A 214 11.04 36.00 -4.17
C TYR A 214 10.59 37.01 -5.24
N ASN A 215 9.33 37.47 -5.15
CA ASN A 215 8.73 38.39 -6.11
C ASN A 215 9.42 39.78 -6.09
N ALA A 216 10.03 40.21 -5.01
CA ALA A 216 10.76 41.44 -4.91
C ALA A 216 12.19 41.36 -5.48
N THR A 217 12.76 40.17 -5.63
CA THR A 217 14.15 39.94 -6.03
C THR A 217 14.33 39.35 -7.43
N HIS A 218 13.24 38.90 -8.05
CA HIS A 218 13.24 38.31 -9.39
C HIS A 218 12.52 39.21 -10.38
N ASP A 219 12.93 39.15 -11.63
CA ASP A 219 12.35 39.97 -12.71
C ASP A 219 10.89 39.61 -13.03
N ASP A 220 10.51 38.32 -12.77
CA ASP A 220 9.13 37.85 -12.90
C ASP A 220 8.65 37.25 -11.59
N VAL A 221 7.37 37.44 -11.27
CA VAL A 221 6.72 36.86 -10.08
C VAL A 221 6.56 35.36 -10.25
N LEU A 222 6.52 34.64 -9.13
CA LEU A 222 6.26 33.20 -9.14
C LEU A 222 4.87 32.93 -9.73
N ARG A 223 4.79 32.07 -10.75
CA ARG A 223 3.55 31.71 -11.45
C ARG A 223 3.24 30.23 -11.33
N HIS A 224 1.97 29.92 -11.39
CA HIS A 224 1.50 28.56 -11.53
C HIS A 224 1.90 27.98 -12.89
N ASP A 225 2.49 26.79 -12.93
CA ASP A 225 2.97 26.12 -14.15
C ASP A 225 1.94 25.13 -14.72
N ASP A 226 0.98 24.70 -13.90
CA ASP A 226 -0.07 23.75 -14.29
C ASP A 226 -1.41 24.04 -13.56
N GLY A 227 -2.40 23.15 -13.77
CA GLY A 227 -3.73 23.26 -13.17
C GLY A 227 -4.56 24.44 -13.71
N ASP A 228 -5.66 24.75 -13.00
CA ASP A 228 -6.63 25.77 -13.40
C ASP A 228 -6.07 27.20 -13.34
N ALA A 229 -5.04 27.43 -12.55
CA ALA A 229 -4.39 28.73 -12.40
C ALA A 229 -3.13 28.91 -13.26
N LYS A 230 -2.87 28.00 -14.21
CA LYS A 230 -1.67 28.05 -15.06
C LYS A 230 -1.41 29.43 -15.64
N GLY A 231 -0.19 29.95 -15.46
CA GLY A 231 0.26 31.26 -15.92
C GLY A 231 -0.16 32.44 -15.04
N GLN A 232 -1.05 32.23 -14.05
CA GLN A 232 -1.41 33.26 -13.09
C GLN A 232 -0.34 33.39 -12.00
N PRO A 233 -0.14 34.60 -11.42
CA PRO A 233 0.71 34.77 -10.24
C PRO A 233 0.24 33.89 -9.07
N VAL A 234 1.19 33.33 -8.32
CA VAL A 234 0.88 32.63 -7.07
C VAL A 234 0.43 33.65 -6.02
N VAL A 235 -0.70 33.34 -5.36
CA VAL A 235 -1.25 34.15 -4.27
C VAL A 235 -1.56 33.23 -3.09
N ILE A 236 -1.09 33.60 -1.91
CA ILE A 236 -1.38 32.93 -0.64
C ILE A 236 -2.44 33.75 0.10
N PRO A 237 -3.57 33.13 0.55
CA PRO A 237 -4.67 33.81 1.23
C PRO A 237 -4.26 34.57 2.50
#